data_f9e3dadd63d5b45626f0bccfe011c43d
#
_entry.id   f9e3dadd63d5b45626f0bccfe011c43d
#
_cell.length_a   1.000
_cell.length_b   1.000
_cell.length_c   1.000
_cell.angle_alpha   90.00
_cell.angle_beta   90.00
_cell.angle_gamma   90.00
#
_symmetry.space_group_name_H-M   'P 1'
#
loop_
_entity.id
_entity.type
_entity.pdbx_description
1 polymer ?
#
loop_
_entity_poly.entity_id
_entity_poly.type
_entity_poly.pdbx_seq_one_letter_code
_entity_poly.pdbx_strand_id
1 'polypeptide(L)'
;MPFGARVSLSAGVLLLLLAVGNVFTAEAIDPTLQRAEVLAGMAAVGLMLVAVLWTRAQPLAPTAVELPGEQSLQLLPELSELCRTELAWGSHLLLTATSAATILVAWDGTVVLRRGLVPEALLVDDQDGANGESFTPGPICERAQRQGQLVSLVKTALYPGRTEFDPVLPGLPSVMVQPLGDRGWVVLGGWSERCFSRSDERWFTGWCERLRTTLETTGPSPALTDA
;
A
#
# COMPACT_ATOMS: atom_id res chain seq x y z
N MET A 1 -10.93 15.74 14.19
CA MET A 1 -9.88 15.83 15.23
C MET A 1 -9.90 14.57 16.07
N PRO A 2 -8.78 13.88 16.30
CA PRO A 2 -8.68 12.72 17.17
C PRO A 2 -9.05 13.10 18.61
N PHE A 3 -9.55 12.13 19.35
CA PHE A 3 -9.98 12.35 20.74
C PHE A 3 -8.87 12.96 21.61
N GLY A 4 -7.64 12.45 21.51
CA GLY A 4 -6.49 12.98 22.25
C GLY A 4 -6.15 14.45 21.94
N ALA A 5 -6.26 14.87 20.67
CA ALA A 5 -6.02 16.26 20.29
C ALA A 5 -7.08 17.21 20.87
N ARG A 6 -8.36 16.76 20.96
CA ARG A 6 -9.43 17.55 21.60
C ARG A 6 -9.18 17.71 23.10
N VAL A 7 -8.76 16.63 23.76
CA VAL A 7 -8.44 16.66 25.19
C VAL A 7 -7.26 17.59 25.47
N SER A 8 -6.17 17.49 24.70
CA SER A 8 -4.99 18.36 24.87
C SER A 8 -5.32 19.82 24.60
N LEU A 9 -6.15 20.10 23.58
CA LEU A 9 -6.57 21.45 23.25
C LEU A 9 -7.43 22.05 24.36
N SER A 10 -8.46 21.30 24.82
CA SER A 10 -9.35 21.77 25.90
C SER A 10 -8.60 21.98 27.22
N ALA A 11 -7.68 21.09 27.56
CA ALA A 11 -6.83 21.25 28.74
C ALA A 11 -5.94 22.49 28.65
N GLY A 12 -5.32 22.74 27.48
CA GLY A 12 -4.51 23.94 27.26
C GLY A 12 -5.32 25.24 27.35
N VAL A 13 -6.51 25.27 26.74
CA VAL A 13 -7.42 26.42 26.84
C VAL A 13 -7.89 26.65 28.27
N LEU A 14 -8.26 25.59 28.99
CA LEU A 14 -8.67 25.71 30.39
C LEU A 14 -7.55 26.27 31.28
N LEU A 15 -6.32 25.76 31.11
CA LEU A 15 -5.15 26.23 31.85
C LEU A 15 -4.86 27.70 31.57
N LEU A 16 -5.00 28.14 30.32
CA LEU A 16 -4.84 29.54 29.94
C LEU A 16 -5.91 30.42 30.58
N LEU A 17 -7.19 29.99 30.57
CA LEU A 17 -8.28 30.74 31.20
C LEU A 17 -8.08 30.86 32.71
N LEU A 18 -7.60 29.82 33.38
CA LEU A 18 -7.28 29.85 34.81
C LEU A 18 -6.13 30.81 35.11
N ALA A 19 -5.05 30.79 34.30
CA ALA A 19 -3.93 31.71 34.44
C ALA A 19 -4.38 33.15 34.25
N VAL A 20 -5.16 33.45 33.21
CA VAL A 20 -5.73 34.79 32.98
C VAL A 20 -6.67 35.23 34.12
N GLY A 21 -7.55 34.35 34.58
CA GLY A 21 -8.45 34.62 35.70
C GLY A 21 -7.71 34.95 36.99
N ASN A 22 -6.60 34.24 37.25
CA ASN A 22 -5.75 34.49 38.40
C ASN A 22 -5.14 35.90 38.37
N VAL A 23 -4.69 36.37 37.21
CA VAL A 23 -4.17 37.74 37.04
C VAL A 23 -5.20 38.79 37.38
N PHE A 24 -6.45 38.62 36.99
CA PHE A 24 -7.53 39.59 37.26
C PHE A 24 -7.99 39.60 38.72
N THR A 25 -7.73 38.53 39.48
CA THR A 25 -8.19 38.39 40.87
C THR A 25 -7.06 38.66 41.88
N ALA A 26 -5.78 38.78 41.42
CA ALA A 26 -4.65 39.02 42.28
C ALA A 26 -4.61 40.48 42.74
N GLU A 27 -4.65 40.73 44.06
CA GLU A 27 -4.60 42.09 44.69
C GLU A 27 -3.18 42.65 44.67
N ALA A 28 -2.12 41.82 44.56
CA ALA A 28 -0.72 42.24 44.50
C ALA A 28 0.09 41.30 43.61
N ILE A 29 1.04 41.87 42.86
CA ILE A 29 1.97 41.09 42.00
C ILE A 29 3.17 40.66 42.84
N ASP A 30 3.19 39.39 43.25
CA ASP A 30 4.32 38.79 43.95
C ASP A 30 5.24 38.12 42.91
N PRO A 31 6.61 38.24 43.00
CA PRO A 31 7.54 37.55 42.08
C PRO A 31 7.38 36.03 42.00
N THR A 32 6.89 35.38 43.04
CA THR A 32 6.60 33.94 43.09
C THR A 32 5.36 33.61 42.24
N LEU A 33 4.31 34.40 42.32
CA LEU A 33 3.10 34.29 41.54
C LEU A 33 3.37 34.49 40.05
N GLN A 34 4.18 35.53 39.72
CA GLN A 34 4.58 35.81 38.34
C GLN A 34 5.33 34.64 37.66
N ARG A 35 6.21 33.95 38.40
CA ARG A 35 6.90 32.75 37.90
C ARG A 35 5.93 31.60 37.65
N ALA A 36 4.95 31.37 38.53
CA ALA A 36 3.95 30.34 38.37
C ALA A 36 3.06 30.59 37.15
N GLU A 37 2.69 31.85 36.89
CA GLU A 37 1.86 32.24 35.72
C GLU A 37 2.63 32.06 34.41
N VAL A 38 3.90 32.39 34.36
CA VAL A 38 4.74 32.14 33.17
C VAL A 38 4.82 30.64 32.87
N LEU A 39 5.05 29.81 33.91
CA LEU A 39 5.08 28.35 33.74
C LEU A 39 3.72 27.79 33.28
N ALA A 40 2.61 28.29 33.83
CA ALA A 40 1.28 27.90 33.44
C ALA A 40 0.99 28.29 31.97
N GLY A 41 1.37 29.47 31.54
CA GLY A 41 1.27 29.96 30.19
C GLY A 41 2.10 29.11 29.21
N MET A 42 3.33 28.79 29.54
CA MET A 42 4.18 27.90 28.75
C MET A 42 3.56 26.48 28.62
N ALA A 43 3.04 25.94 29.71
CA ALA A 43 2.38 24.63 29.70
C ALA A 43 1.11 24.65 28.82
N ALA A 44 0.31 25.70 28.88
CA ALA A 44 -0.88 25.86 28.04
C ALA A 44 -0.51 25.90 26.55
N VAL A 45 0.49 26.70 26.18
CA VAL A 45 0.98 26.77 24.79
C VAL A 45 1.54 25.43 24.35
N GLY A 46 2.32 24.73 25.19
CA GLY A 46 2.84 23.40 24.91
C GLY A 46 1.75 22.38 24.62
N LEU A 47 0.69 22.36 25.43
CA LEU A 47 -0.47 21.47 25.22
C LEU A 47 -1.22 21.78 23.90
N MET A 48 -1.40 23.07 23.58
CA MET A 48 -2.01 23.47 22.31
C MET A 48 -1.13 23.06 21.12
N LEU A 49 0.20 23.21 21.21
CA LEU A 49 1.15 22.78 20.19
C LEU A 49 1.08 21.28 19.96
N VAL A 50 1.04 20.48 21.03
CA VAL A 50 0.84 19.01 20.94
C VAL A 50 -0.46 18.67 20.23
N ALA A 51 -1.56 19.38 20.54
CA ALA A 51 -2.85 19.17 19.86
C ALA A 51 -2.76 19.48 18.36
N VAL A 52 -2.06 20.55 17.96
CA VAL A 52 -1.83 20.91 16.55
C VAL A 52 -0.97 19.87 15.83
N LEU A 53 0.12 19.44 16.47
CA LEU A 53 0.99 18.41 15.92
C LEU A 53 0.25 17.09 15.71
N TRP A 54 -0.59 16.68 16.67
CA TRP A 54 -1.40 15.47 16.53
C TRP A 54 -2.43 15.56 15.40
N THR A 55 -3.01 16.73 15.16
CA THR A 55 -3.95 16.92 14.04
C THR A 55 -3.24 16.92 12.68
N ARG A 56 -2.02 17.44 12.62
CA ARG A 56 -1.21 17.46 11.39
C ARG A 56 -0.52 16.12 11.11
N ALA A 57 -0.23 15.32 12.14
CA ALA A 57 0.43 14.03 12.02
C ALA A 57 -0.52 12.90 11.57
N GLN A 58 -1.83 13.14 11.48
CA GLN A 58 -2.72 12.15 10.86
C GLN A 58 -2.58 12.23 9.34
N PRO A 59 -2.05 11.17 8.69
CA PRO A 59 -2.09 11.07 7.24
C PRO A 59 -3.56 11.16 6.82
N LEU A 60 -3.87 12.02 5.85
CA LEU A 60 -5.15 11.98 5.17
C LEU A 60 -5.33 10.55 4.67
N ALA A 61 -6.45 9.92 5.05
CA ALA A 61 -6.79 8.60 4.51
C ALA A 61 -6.76 8.71 2.97
N PRO A 62 -6.02 7.82 2.29
CA PRO A 62 -5.96 7.86 0.84
C PRO A 62 -7.37 7.73 0.29
N THR A 63 -7.75 8.61 -0.62
CA THR A 63 -9.06 8.54 -1.29
C THR A 63 -8.98 7.40 -2.29
N ALA A 64 -9.78 6.36 -2.10
CA ALA A 64 -9.88 5.27 -3.07
C ALA A 64 -10.43 5.81 -4.39
N VAL A 65 -9.82 5.39 -5.50
CA VAL A 65 -10.28 5.71 -6.86
C VAL A 65 -11.23 4.59 -7.30
N GLU A 66 -12.31 4.94 -8.00
CA GLU A 66 -13.11 3.93 -8.70
C GLU A 66 -12.26 3.31 -9.82
N LEU A 67 -11.99 2.02 -9.70
CA LEU A 67 -11.24 1.25 -10.69
C LEU A 67 -12.20 0.34 -11.46
N PRO A 68 -12.02 0.20 -12.78
CA PRO A 68 -12.85 -0.71 -13.59
C PRO A 68 -12.50 -2.16 -13.27
N GLY A 69 -13.49 -3.07 -13.49
CA GLY A 69 -13.28 -4.51 -13.35
C GLY A 69 -14.11 -5.15 -12.25
N GLU A 70 -14.10 -6.46 -12.23
CA GLU A 70 -14.83 -7.29 -11.26
C GLU A 70 -13.88 -8.09 -10.39
N GLN A 71 -14.35 -8.45 -9.18
CA GLN A 71 -13.57 -9.28 -8.26
C GLN A 71 -13.51 -10.72 -8.79
N SER A 72 -12.32 -11.18 -9.10
CA SER A 72 -12.08 -12.52 -9.64
C SER A 72 -10.83 -13.17 -9.07
N LEU A 73 -10.72 -14.48 -9.27
CA LEU A 73 -9.52 -15.29 -9.03
C LEU A 73 -9.32 -16.19 -10.23
N GLN A 74 -8.30 -15.94 -11.00
CA GLN A 74 -7.86 -16.74 -12.12
C GLN A 74 -6.51 -17.38 -11.79
N LEU A 75 -6.42 -18.68 -11.90
CA LEU A 75 -5.21 -19.47 -11.68
C LEU A 75 -4.96 -20.33 -12.92
N LEU A 76 -3.72 -20.43 -13.34
CA LEU A 76 -3.33 -21.33 -14.40
C LEU A 76 -3.70 -22.78 -14.01
N PRO A 77 -4.43 -23.54 -14.85
CA PRO A 77 -4.91 -24.91 -14.50
C PRO A 77 -3.76 -25.90 -14.25
N GLU A 78 -2.66 -25.76 -14.93
CA GLU A 78 -1.52 -26.69 -14.95
C GLU A 78 -0.57 -26.54 -13.75
N LEU A 79 -0.93 -25.74 -12.76
CA LEU A 79 -0.11 -25.55 -11.56
C LEU A 79 -0.17 -26.76 -10.62
N SER A 80 0.97 -27.10 -10.02
CA SER A 80 1.02 -28.07 -8.92
C SER A 80 0.17 -27.60 -7.74
N GLU A 81 -0.35 -28.54 -6.94
CA GLU A 81 -1.15 -28.21 -5.74
C GLU A 81 -0.40 -27.29 -4.76
N LEU A 82 0.92 -27.45 -4.64
CA LEU A 82 1.75 -26.61 -3.78
C LEU A 82 1.79 -25.16 -4.29
N CYS A 83 2.04 -24.97 -5.59
CA CYS A 83 2.02 -23.64 -6.22
C CYS A 83 0.64 -23.00 -6.14
N ARG A 84 -0.41 -23.76 -6.40
CA ARG A 84 -1.80 -23.30 -6.34
C ARG A 84 -2.15 -22.81 -4.94
N THR A 85 -1.81 -23.60 -3.92
CA THR A 85 -2.04 -23.24 -2.51
C THR A 85 -1.27 -21.99 -2.11
N GLU A 86 0.01 -21.89 -2.47
CA GLU A 86 0.84 -20.72 -2.15
C GLU A 86 0.32 -19.45 -2.83
N LEU A 87 0.00 -19.53 -4.12
CA LEU A 87 -0.56 -18.41 -4.89
C LEU A 87 -1.93 -17.97 -4.34
N ALA A 88 -2.83 -18.92 -4.08
CA ALA A 88 -4.16 -18.61 -3.56
C ALA A 88 -4.11 -17.99 -2.16
N TRP A 89 -3.31 -18.56 -1.26
CA TRP A 89 -3.18 -18.08 0.12
C TRP A 89 -2.50 -16.71 0.17
N GLY A 90 -1.32 -16.58 -0.44
CA GLY A 90 -0.53 -15.35 -0.37
C GLY A 90 -1.20 -14.17 -1.06
N SER A 91 -1.82 -14.39 -2.23
CA SER A 91 -2.59 -13.33 -2.89
C SER A 91 -3.81 -12.90 -2.07
N HIS A 92 -4.50 -13.84 -1.40
CA HIS A 92 -5.59 -13.51 -0.50
C HIS A 92 -5.12 -12.65 0.67
N LEU A 93 -4.01 -13.05 1.29
CA LEU A 93 -3.43 -12.32 2.42
C LEU A 93 -3.06 -10.89 2.02
N LEU A 94 -2.40 -10.71 0.88
CA LEU A 94 -2.01 -9.38 0.39
C LEU A 94 -3.22 -8.48 0.11
N LEU A 95 -4.26 -8.99 -0.56
CA LEU A 95 -5.46 -8.22 -0.86
C LEU A 95 -6.31 -7.89 0.39
N THR A 96 -6.24 -8.71 1.44
CA THR A 96 -7.01 -8.48 2.67
C THR A 96 -6.26 -7.68 3.73
N ALA A 97 -4.92 -7.82 3.78
CA ALA A 97 -4.09 -7.15 4.79
C ALA A 97 -3.49 -5.82 4.33
N THR A 98 -3.55 -5.51 3.03
CA THR A 98 -3.04 -4.26 2.47
C THR A 98 -4.12 -3.49 1.72
N SER A 99 -3.80 -2.29 1.23
CA SER A 99 -4.69 -1.49 0.38
C SER A 99 -4.55 -1.87 -1.11
N ALA A 100 -4.33 -3.14 -1.41
CA ALA A 100 -4.25 -3.64 -2.78
C ALA A 100 -5.63 -3.84 -3.40
N ALA A 101 -5.76 -3.50 -4.67
CA ALA A 101 -6.94 -3.69 -5.49
C ALA A 101 -6.84 -4.95 -6.36
N THR A 102 -5.66 -5.23 -6.88
CA THR A 102 -5.39 -6.32 -7.81
C THR A 102 -3.97 -6.83 -7.66
N ILE A 103 -3.77 -8.10 -7.98
CA ILE A 103 -2.46 -8.75 -8.03
C ILE A 103 -2.37 -9.60 -9.29
N LEU A 104 -1.23 -9.52 -9.97
CA LEU A 104 -0.84 -10.36 -11.09
C LEU A 104 0.50 -11.02 -10.78
N VAL A 105 0.60 -12.31 -11.07
CA VAL A 105 1.86 -13.06 -11.05
C VAL A 105 2.13 -13.61 -12.45
N ALA A 106 3.28 -13.29 -12.99
CA ALA A 106 3.78 -13.85 -14.24
C ALA A 106 5.04 -14.67 -13.99
N TRP A 107 5.15 -15.83 -14.64
CA TRP A 107 6.26 -16.75 -14.56
C TRP A 107 6.56 -17.33 -15.94
N ASP A 108 7.83 -17.26 -16.36
CA ASP A 108 8.29 -17.67 -17.70
C ASP A 108 7.45 -17.04 -18.85
N GLY A 109 7.09 -15.77 -18.70
CA GLY A 109 6.30 -15.03 -19.68
C GLY A 109 4.80 -15.31 -19.66
N THR A 110 4.35 -16.26 -18.84
CA THR A 110 2.94 -16.65 -18.73
C THR A 110 2.31 -16.13 -17.45
N VAL A 111 1.08 -15.64 -17.49
CA VAL A 111 0.32 -15.26 -16.29
C VAL A 111 -0.13 -16.51 -15.56
N VAL A 112 0.33 -16.70 -14.32
CA VAL A 112 -0.01 -17.84 -13.47
C VAL A 112 -1.09 -17.53 -12.45
N LEU A 113 -1.26 -16.24 -12.12
CA LEU A 113 -2.32 -15.77 -11.21
C LEU A 113 -2.78 -14.37 -11.60
N ARG A 114 -4.10 -14.16 -11.59
CA ARG A 114 -4.77 -12.87 -11.44
C ARG A 114 -5.75 -12.94 -10.28
N ARG A 115 -5.76 -11.95 -9.41
CA ARG A 115 -6.71 -11.89 -8.30
C ARG A 115 -7.03 -10.47 -7.88
N GLY A 116 -8.24 -10.24 -7.39
CA GLY A 116 -8.76 -8.92 -7.05
C GLY A 116 -9.57 -8.37 -8.21
N LEU A 117 -9.48 -7.07 -8.46
CA LEU A 117 -10.11 -6.48 -9.64
C LEU A 117 -9.39 -6.96 -10.91
N VAL A 118 -10.18 -7.56 -11.79
CA VAL A 118 -9.74 -8.03 -13.11
C VAL A 118 -10.58 -7.31 -14.18
N PRO A 119 -9.97 -6.79 -15.27
CA PRO A 119 -10.72 -6.17 -16.35
C PRO A 119 -11.80 -7.07 -16.93
N GLU A 120 -13.00 -6.53 -17.20
CA GLU A 120 -14.14 -7.31 -17.75
C GLU A 120 -13.79 -8.04 -19.05
N ALA A 121 -12.95 -7.45 -19.89
CA ALA A 121 -12.50 -8.07 -21.13
C ALA A 121 -11.79 -9.41 -20.93
N LEU A 122 -11.19 -9.64 -19.76
CA LEU A 122 -10.48 -10.86 -19.40
C LEU A 122 -11.37 -11.87 -18.66
N LEU A 123 -12.61 -11.53 -18.35
CA LEU A 123 -13.58 -12.40 -17.69
C LEU A 123 -14.44 -13.17 -18.70
N VAL A 124 -14.57 -12.65 -19.93
CA VAL A 124 -15.43 -13.25 -20.98
C VAL A 124 -14.83 -14.53 -21.57
N ASP A 125 -13.49 -14.65 -21.54
CA ASP A 125 -12.77 -15.83 -22.04
C ASP A 125 -12.61 -16.98 -21.02
N ASP A 126 -13.22 -16.86 -19.84
CA ASP A 126 -13.01 -17.73 -18.67
C ASP A 126 -13.64 -19.15 -18.80
N GLN A 127 -14.21 -19.52 -19.95
CA GLN A 127 -14.71 -20.89 -20.17
C GLN A 127 -13.58 -21.93 -20.28
N ASP A 128 -12.32 -21.51 -20.48
CA ASP A 128 -11.16 -22.40 -20.60
C ASP A 128 -10.08 -22.19 -19.51
N GLY A 129 -10.38 -21.44 -18.43
CA GLY A 129 -9.40 -21.07 -17.42
C GLY A 129 -8.39 -20.04 -17.96
N ALA A 130 -7.56 -19.43 -17.10
CA ALA A 130 -6.50 -18.53 -17.56
C ALA A 130 -5.54 -19.26 -18.50
N ASN A 131 -5.93 -19.38 -19.77
CA ASN A 131 -5.17 -20.07 -20.81
C ASN A 131 -3.91 -19.27 -21.12
N GLY A 132 -2.86 -19.45 -20.31
CA GLY A 132 -1.50 -19.09 -20.66
C GLY A 132 -1.32 -17.70 -21.26
N GLU A 133 -2.14 -16.71 -20.84
CA GLU A 133 -2.01 -15.33 -21.33
C GLU A 133 -0.58 -14.85 -21.15
N SER A 134 0.03 -14.35 -22.21
CA SER A 134 1.40 -13.86 -22.19
C SER A 134 1.46 -12.51 -21.47
N PHE A 135 2.33 -12.40 -20.50
CA PHE A 135 2.69 -11.13 -19.87
C PHE A 135 3.92 -10.55 -20.54
N THR A 136 3.79 -9.40 -21.17
CA THR A 136 4.91 -8.66 -21.75
C THR A 136 5.39 -7.59 -20.78
N PRO A 137 6.57 -7.75 -20.16
CA PRO A 137 7.11 -6.74 -19.25
C PRO A 137 7.44 -5.46 -20.01
N GLY A 138 7.14 -4.33 -19.38
CA GLY A 138 7.56 -3.03 -19.89
C GLY A 138 8.80 -2.51 -19.17
N PRO A 139 9.20 -1.26 -19.43
CA PRO A 139 10.46 -0.69 -18.96
C PRO A 139 10.59 -0.63 -17.43
N ILE A 140 9.49 -0.56 -16.69
CA ILE A 140 9.52 -0.52 -15.22
C ILE A 140 9.77 -1.94 -14.67
N CYS A 141 9.09 -2.95 -15.20
CA CYS A 141 9.31 -4.36 -14.86
C CYS A 141 10.75 -4.79 -15.19
N GLU A 142 11.26 -4.45 -16.37
CA GLU A 142 12.65 -4.72 -16.76
C GLU A 142 13.66 -4.02 -15.85
N ARG A 143 13.36 -2.78 -15.44
CA ARG A 143 14.21 -2.07 -14.48
C ARG A 143 14.24 -2.76 -13.12
N ALA A 144 13.07 -3.17 -12.60
CA ALA A 144 12.97 -3.92 -11.36
C ALA A 144 13.80 -5.21 -11.42
N GLN A 145 13.72 -5.95 -12.52
CA GLN A 145 14.45 -7.17 -12.74
C GLN A 145 15.98 -6.94 -12.79
N ARG A 146 16.43 -5.96 -13.56
CA ARG A 146 17.88 -5.61 -13.63
C ARG A 146 18.46 -5.18 -12.29
N GLN A 147 17.64 -4.58 -11.42
CA GLN A 147 18.06 -4.15 -10.09
C GLN A 147 17.90 -5.26 -9.04
N GLY A 148 17.13 -6.31 -9.34
CA GLY A 148 16.78 -7.37 -8.39
C GLY A 148 16.03 -6.86 -7.18
N GLN A 149 15.33 -5.72 -7.29
CA GLN A 149 14.70 -5.02 -6.16
C GLN A 149 13.27 -4.61 -6.46
N LEU A 150 12.48 -4.47 -5.39
CA LEU A 150 11.14 -3.91 -5.44
C LEU A 150 11.17 -2.48 -6.02
N VAL A 151 10.30 -2.24 -6.99
CA VAL A 151 9.98 -0.90 -7.48
C VAL A 151 8.58 -0.52 -6.99
N SER A 152 8.49 0.56 -6.21
CA SER A 152 7.23 1.06 -5.65
C SER A 152 6.89 2.40 -6.30
N LEU A 153 5.81 2.42 -7.09
CA LEU A 153 5.27 3.60 -7.77
C LEU A 153 4.13 4.16 -6.94
N VAL A 154 4.43 5.12 -6.10
CA VAL A 154 3.45 5.73 -5.18
C VAL A 154 2.38 6.57 -5.90
N LYS A 155 2.64 7.00 -7.12
CA LYS A 155 1.74 7.75 -8.02
C LYS A 155 2.09 7.43 -9.46
N THR A 156 1.40 6.47 -10.07
CA THR A 156 1.68 6.00 -11.44
C THR A 156 1.60 7.10 -12.48
N ALA A 157 0.71 8.09 -12.29
CA ALA A 157 0.55 9.23 -13.19
C ALA A 157 1.84 10.03 -13.46
N LEU A 158 2.83 9.95 -12.56
CA LEU A 158 4.12 10.63 -12.71
C LEU A 158 5.14 9.87 -13.58
N TYR A 159 4.83 8.61 -13.95
CA TYR A 159 5.76 7.76 -14.68
C TYR A 159 5.33 7.58 -16.14
N PRO A 160 6.19 7.91 -17.13
CA PRO A 160 5.86 7.78 -18.55
C PRO A 160 5.53 6.35 -18.99
N GLY A 161 6.17 5.35 -18.36
CA GLY A 161 5.96 3.92 -18.66
C GLY A 161 4.74 3.28 -18.00
N ARG A 162 3.86 4.05 -17.37
CA ARG A 162 2.70 3.54 -16.60
C ARG A 162 1.74 2.66 -17.41
N THR A 163 1.70 2.84 -18.72
CA THR A 163 0.81 2.09 -19.62
C THR A 163 1.13 0.60 -19.67
N GLU A 164 2.32 0.18 -19.20
CA GLU A 164 2.66 -1.24 -19.06
C GLU A 164 1.75 -1.97 -18.05
N PHE A 165 1.09 -1.23 -17.14
CA PHE A 165 0.17 -1.80 -16.15
C PHE A 165 -1.30 -1.78 -16.59
N ASP A 166 -1.64 -1.18 -17.74
CA ASP A 166 -3.01 -1.17 -18.26
C ASP A 166 -3.55 -2.59 -18.54
N PRO A 167 -2.73 -3.58 -18.99
CA PRO A 167 -3.17 -4.98 -19.09
C PRO A 167 -3.41 -5.66 -17.73
N VAL A 168 -2.84 -5.13 -16.64
CA VAL A 168 -3.12 -5.63 -15.29
C VAL A 168 -4.47 -5.10 -14.81
N LEU A 169 -4.60 -3.77 -14.79
CA LEU A 169 -5.84 -3.04 -14.55
C LEU A 169 -5.65 -1.58 -15.00
N PRO A 170 -6.50 -1.05 -15.89
CA PRO A 170 -6.38 0.31 -16.35
C PRO A 170 -6.56 1.33 -15.22
N GLY A 171 -5.73 2.37 -15.23
CA GLY A 171 -5.89 3.51 -14.33
C GLY A 171 -5.41 3.28 -12.89
N LEU A 172 -4.59 2.25 -12.62
CA LEU A 172 -4.02 2.02 -11.30
C LEU A 172 -3.30 3.25 -10.74
N PRO A 173 -3.69 3.79 -9.56
CA PRO A 173 -3.08 5.00 -9.00
C PRO A 173 -1.70 4.75 -8.37
N SER A 174 -1.45 3.53 -7.90
CA SER A 174 -0.14 3.10 -7.35
C SER A 174 0.12 1.64 -7.68
N VAL A 175 1.38 1.29 -7.86
CA VAL A 175 1.80 -0.07 -8.22
C VAL A 175 3.09 -0.43 -7.51
N MET A 176 3.20 -1.66 -7.03
CA MET A 176 4.45 -2.28 -6.63
C MET A 176 4.80 -3.42 -7.58
N VAL A 177 6.05 -3.48 -8.01
CA VAL A 177 6.58 -4.52 -8.88
C VAL A 177 7.76 -5.19 -8.19
N GLN A 178 7.67 -6.49 -7.98
CA GLN A 178 8.76 -7.31 -7.43
C GLN A 178 9.16 -8.35 -8.47
N PRO A 179 10.45 -8.39 -8.88
CA PRO A 179 10.93 -9.46 -9.74
C PRO A 179 11.03 -10.78 -8.97
N LEU A 180 10.72 -11.88 -9.63
CA LEU A 180 10.91 -13.25 -9.16
C LEU A 180 12.17 -13.83 -9.84
N GLY A 181 13.34 -13.33 -9.45
CA GLY A 181 14.59 -13.63 -10.16
C GLY A 181 14.54 -13.15 -11.61
N ASP A 182 15.05 -13.98 -12.52
CA ASP A 182 15.10 -13.67 -13.97
C ASP A 182 13.89 -14.23 -14.73
N ARG A 183 12.98 -14.93 -14.04
CA ARG A 183 11.91 -15.72 -14.66
C ARG A 183 10.51 -15.11 -14.53
N GLY A 184 10.31 -14.16 -13.63
CA GLY A 184 8.96 -13.69 -13.42
C GLY A 184 8.85 -12.36 -12.67
N TRP A 185 7.60 -11.92 -12.50
CA TRP A 185 7.24 -10.69 -11.81
C TRP A 185 5.96 -10.87 -11.00
N VAL A 186 5.88 -10.16 -9.88
CA VAL A 186 4.62 -9.91 -9.20
C VAL A 186 4.30 -8.43 -9.29
N VAL A 187 3.12 -8.13 -9.79
CA VAL A 187 2.59 -6.77 -9.87
C VAL A 187 1.43 -6.64 -8.90
N LEU A 188 1.50 -5.69 -7.98
CA LEU A 188 0.47 -5.39 -7.00
C LEU A 188 -0.05 -3.97 -7.23
N GLY A 189 -1.30 -3.83 -7.63
CA GLY A 189 -1.97 -2.55 -7.84
C GLY A 189 -2.76 -2.10 -6.62
N GLY A 190 -2.72 -0.81 -6.28
CA GLY A 190 -3.39 -0.25 -5.11
C GLY A 190 -4.63 0.58 -5.44
N TRP A 191 -5.55 0.72 -4.46
CA TRP A 191 -6.79 1.49 -4.57
C TRP A 191 -6.59 3.00 -4.66
N SER A 192 -5.45 3.51 -4.22
CA SER A 192 -5.20 4.95 -4.15
C SER A 192 -3.71 5.28 -4.26
N GLU A 193 -3.40 6.54 -4.53
CA GLU A 193 -2.02 7.01 -4.49
C GLU A 193 -1.43 6.82 -3.08
N ARG A 194 -0.16 6.42 -2.99
CA ARG A 194 0.59 6.26 -1.74
C ARG A 194 -0.08 5.33 -0.71
N CYS A 195 -0.85 4.36 -1.17
CA CYS A 195 -1.60 3.49 -0.26
C CYS A 195 -0.75 2.41 0.42
N PHE A 196 0.43 2.11 -0.10
CA PHE A 196 1.31 1.10 0.46
C PHE A 196 2.29 1.71 1.47
N SER A 197 2.38 1.08 2.63
CA SER A 197 3.33 1.41 3.68
C SER A 197 4.65 0.62 3.51
N ARG A 198 5.70 1.04 4.23
CA ARG A 198 6.95 0.26 4.29
C ARG A 198 6.77 -1.14 4.88
N SER A 199 5.74 -1.33 5.69
CA SER A 199 5.39 -2.67 6.20
C SER A 199 4.84 -3.53 5.08
N ASP A 200 3.96 -2.99 4.24
CA ASP A 200 3.38 -3.69 3.09
C ASP A 200 4.47 -4.08 2.08
N GLU A 201 5.42 -3.18 1.81
CA GLU A 201 6.58 -3.47 0.95
C GLU A 201 7.39 -4.67 1.47
N ARG A 202 7.65 -4.74 2.79
CA ARG A 202 8.39 -5.85 3.40
C ARG A 202 7.62 -7.17 3.33
N TRP A 203 6.31 -7.14 3.63
CA TRP A 203 5.45 -8.31 3.54
C TRP A 203 5.36 -8.82 2.11
N PHE A 204 5.16 -7.91 1.17
CA PHE A 204 5.12 -8.22 -0.25
C PHE A 204 6.43 -8.85 -0.74
N THR A 205 7.58 -8.24 -0.44
CA THR A 205 8.89 -8.78 -0.80
C THR A 205 9.13 -10.15 -0.17
N GLY A 206 8.82 -10.32 1.13
CA GLY A 206 8.98 -11.60 1.81
C GLY A 206 8.14 -12.72 1.22
N TRP A 207 6.88 -12.42 0.85
CA TRP A 207 6.05 -13.39 0.15
C TRP A 207 6.58 -13.71 -1.24
N CYS A 208 7.03 -12.71 -2.01
CA CYS A 208 7.59 -12.91 -3.34
C CYS A 208 8.85 -13.82 -3.33
N GLU A 209 9.72 -13.67 -2.34
CA GLU A 209 10.88 -14.55 -2.19
C GLU A 209 10.48 -16.01 -1.92
N ARG A 210 9.49 -16.22 -1.06
CA ARG A 210 8.93 -17.54 -0.80
C ARG A 210 8.25 -18.12 -2.05
N LEU A 211 7.44 -17.32 -2.74
CA LEU A 211 6.76 -17.71 -3.97
C LEU A 211 7.77 -18.09 -5.06
N ARG A 212 8.85 -17.31 -5.23
CA ARG A 212 9.95 -17.63 -6.15
C ARG A 212 10.50 -19.02 -5.89
N THR A 213 10.86 -19.33 -4.64
CA THR A 213 11.39 -20.64 -4.28
C THR A 213 10.39 -21.78 -4.62
N THR A 214 9.10 -21.54 -4.39
CA THR A 214 8.04 -22.52 -4.71
C THR A 214 7.91 -22.71 -6.23
N LEU A 215 7.90 -21.64 -7.01
CA LEU A 215 7.80 -21.69 -8.47
C LEU A 215 9.06 -22.32 -9.12
N GLU A 216 10.25 -22.05 -8.59
CA GLU A 216 11.49 -22.68 -9.06
C GLU A 216 11.50 -24.20 -8.84
N THR A 217 10.88 -24.67 -7.75
CA THR A 217 10.88 -26.10 -7.39
C THR A 217 9.73 -26.90 -8.00
N THR A 218 8.56 -26.29 -8.12
CA THR A 218 7.30 -26.99 -8.47
C THR A 218 6.44 -26.23 -9.49
N GLY A 219 6.94 -25.13 -10.03
CA GLY A 219 6.26 -24.32 -11.04
C GLY A 219 6.07 -25.04 -12.37
N PRO A 220 5.26 -24.47 -13.28
CA PRO A 220 5.10 -24.99 -14.62
C PRO A 220 6.44 -24.99 -15.33
N SER A 221 6.75 -26.10 -16.03
CA SER A 221 7.93 -26.16 -16.89
C SER A 221 7.69 -25.23 -18.09
N PRO A 222 8.72 -24.48 -18.56
CA PRO A 222 8.57 -23.69 -19.77
C PRO A 222 8.08 -24.61 -20.91
N ALA A 223 7.00 -24.20 -21.57
CA ALA A 223 6.55 -24.91 -22.76
C ALA A 223 7.74 -24.96 -23.73
N LEU A 224 8.17 -26.18 -24.08
CA LEU A 224 9.15 -26.37 -25.14
C LEU A 224 8.50 -25.79 -26.40
N THR A 225 8.92 -24.60 -26.79
CA THR A 225 8.57 -24.03 -28.08
C THR A 225 9.24 -24.95 -29.10
N ASP A 226 8.45 -25.84 -29.69
CA ASP A 226 8.88 -26.65 -30.81
C ASP A 226 9.40 -25.70 -31.90
N ALA A 227 10.69 -25.83 -32.20
CA ALA A 227 11.43 -25.09 -33.21
C ALA A 227 11.04 -25.52 -34.63
#